data_33581f267d197212a4c20918bf9b7442
#
_entry.id   33581f267d197212a4c20918bf9b7442
#
_cell.length_a   1.000
_cell.length_b   1.000
_cell.length_c   1.000
_cell.angle_alpha   90.00
_cell.angle_beta   90.00
_cell.angle_gamma   90.00
#
_symmetry.space_group_name_H-M   'P 1'
#
loop_
_entity.id
_entity.type
_entity.pdbx_description
1 polymer ?
#
loop_
_entity_poly.entity_id
_entity_poly.type
_entity_poly.pdbx_seq_one_letter_code
_entity_poly.pdbx_strand_id
1 'polypeptide(L)'
;HGQGGLRADDIRNNSDTSFDIVRSDLVLMALRERIARLALLHTDEFEPTMVLHYTPGQQFAPHFDFVEAAAPHLADDIAENGQRVATLLIYLNDDFEGGETDFPALHWRYKGRTGDALLFWNVGATGQPDPATLHAGLQPTRGEKWVLSQWMRRKSPPIPA
;
A
#
# COMPACT_ATOMS: atom_id res chain seq x y z
N HIS A 1 11.69 -32.82 -2.29
CA HIS A 1 10.93 -32.01 -1.34
C HIS A 1 10.68 -30.68 -2.00
N GLY A 2 9.42 -30.46 -2.50
CA GLY A 2 9.02 -29.21 -3.13
C GLY A 2 8.90 -28.13 -2.05
N GLN A 3 9.57 -27.02 -2.25
CA GLN A 3 9.26 -25.77 -1.54
C GLN A 3 7.92 -25.28 -2.09
N GLY A 4 6.85 -25.47 -1.31
CA GLY A 4 5.54 -24.91 -1.62
C GLY A 4 5.60 -23.39 -1.42
N GLY A 5 5.72 -22.64 -2.52
CA GLY A 5 5.46 -21.20 -2.48
C GLY A 5 4.01 -20.96 -2.06
N LEU A 6 3.77 -19.93 -1.24
CA LEU A 6 2.43 -19.49 -0.86
C LEU A 6 1.63 -19.21 -2.14
N ARG A 7 0.37 -19.66 -2.19
CA ARG A 7 -0.55 -19.28 -3.26
C ARG A 7 -0.98 -17.81 -3.08
N ALA A 8 -1.36 -17.14 -4.15
CA ALA A 8 -1.84 -15.75 -4.07
C ALA A 8 -2.97 -15.58 -3.05
N ASP A 9 -3.86 -16.57 -2.92
CA ASP A 9 -4.95 -16.62 -1.95
C ASP A 9 -4.46 -16.75 -0.49
N ASP A 10 -3.26 -17.31 -0.27
CA ASP A 10 -2.63 -17.41 1.06
C ASP A 10 -1.95 -16.09 1.47
N ILE A 11 -1.56 -15.27 0.48
CA ILE A 11 -0.90 -13.99 0.71
C ILE A 11 -1.93 -12.90 1.01
N ARG A 12 -3.07 -12.92 0.30
CA ARG A 12 -4.09 -11.89 0.42
C ARG A 12 -5.48 -12.49 0.27
N ASN A 13 -6.29 -12.39 1.31
CA ASN A 13 -7.68 -12.88 1.32
C ASN A 13 -8.70 -11.81 1.73
N ASN A 14 -8.30 -10.54 1.86
CA ASN A 14 -9.20 -9.41 2.06
C ASN A 14 -9.93 -9.03 0.76
N SER A 15 -11.04 -8.31 0.88
CA SER A 15 -11.74 -7.70 -0.26
C SER A 15 -11.13 -6.35 -0.61
N ASP A 16 -11.21 -5.94 -1.88
CA ASP A 16 -10.83 -4.61 -2.31
C ASP A 16 -11.71 -4.06 -3.44
N THR A 17 -11.68 -2.75 -3.59
CA THR A 17 -12.27 -2.01 -4.71
C THR A 17 -11.33 -0.91 -5.14
N SER A 18 -11.07 -0.77 -6.44
CA SER A 18 -10.23 0.28 -6.99
C SER A 18 -11.05 1.36 -7.68
N PHE A 19 -10.59 2.61 -7.53
CA PHE A 19 -11.16 3.81 -8.14
C PHE A 19 -10.12 4.42 -9.07
N ASP A 20 -10.30 4.23 -10.36
CA ASP A 20 -9.55 4.95 -11.38
C ASP A 20 -10.01 6.43 -11.46
N ILE A 21 -9.35 7.22 -12.31
CA ILE A 21 -9.67 8.65 -12.44
C ILE A 21 -11.11 8.89 -12.93
N VAL A 22 -11.68 7.98 -13.70
CA VAL A 22 -13.05 8.11 -14.25
C VAL A 22 -14.10 7.83 -13.18
N ARG A 23 -13.79 6.98 -12.21
CA ARG A 23 -14.66 6.63 -11.07
C ARG A 23 -14.44 7.52 -9.86
N SER A 24 -13.44 8.41 -9.90
CA SER A 24 -13.14 9.33 -8.81
C SER A 24 -14.11 10.51 -8.82
N ASP A 25 -14.78 10.75 -7.70
CA ASP A 25 -15.56 11.96 -7.49
C ASP A 25 -14.68 13.14 -7.05
N LEU A 26 -15.29 14.32 -6.87
CA LEU A 26 -14.55 15.53 -6.45
C LEU A 26 -13.90 15.38 -5.06
N VAL A 27 -14.49 14.59 -4.17
CA VAL A 27 -13.95 14.37 -2.81
C VAL A 27 -12.67 13.55 -2.91
N LEU A 28 -12.71 12.45 -3.66
CA LEU A 28 -11.53 11.60 -3.87
C LEU A 28 -10.44 12.34 -4.65
N MET A 29 -10.79 13.14 -5.65
CA MET A 29 -9.84 14.00 -6.37
C MET A 29 -9.17 15.01 -5.44
N ALA A 30 -9.93 15.70 -4.59
CA ALA A 30 -9.38 16.62 -3.60
C ALA A 30 -8.48 15.92 -2.58
N LEU A 31 -8.83 14.71 -2.17
CA LEU A 31 -8.00 13.88 -1.30
C LEU A 31 -6.68 13.50 -1.99
N ARG A 32 -6.72 13.06 -3.26
CA ARG A 32 -5.52 12.74 -4.05
C ARG A 32 -4.58 13.96 -4.16
N GLU A 33 -5.12 15.15 -4.40
CA GLU A 33 -4.34 16.39 -4.40
C GLU A 33 -3.67 16.70 -3.06
N ARG A 34 -4.35 16.44 -1.93
CA ARG A 34 -3.75 16.60 -0.60
C ARG A 34 -2.63 15.58 -0.36
N ILE A 35 -2.82 14.33 -0.79
CA ILE A 35 -1.80 13.27 -0.72
C ILE A 35 -0.59 13.66 -1.57
N ALA A 36 -0.80 14.15 -2.79
CA ALA A 36 0.26 14.58 -3.69
C ALA A 36 1.15 15.67 -3.07
N ARG A 37 0.53 16.67 -2.44
CA ARG A 37 1.26 17.74 -1.72
C ARG A 37 2.02 17.20 -0.50
N LEU A 38 1.45 16.24 0.24
CA LEU A 38 2.11 15.63 1.39
C LEU A 38 3.32 14.80 0.96
N ALA A 39 3.18 14.02 -0.11
CA ALA A 39 4.22 13.15 -0.63
C ALA A 39 5.22 13.86 -1.56
N LEU A 40 5.01 15.13 -1.89
CA LEU A 40 5.79 15.88 -2.89
C LEU A 40 5.86 15.14 -4.24
N LEU A 41 4.73 14.56 -4.64
CA LEU A 41 4.51 13.83 -5.88
C LEU A 41 3.36 14.45 -6.67
N HIS A 42 3.18 14.08 -7.93
CA HIS A 42 2.06 14.50 -8.75
C HIS A 42 0.96 13.44 -8.77
N THR A 43 -0.31 13.83 -8.94
CA THR A 43 -1.44 12.90 -8.97
C THR A 43 -1.44 11.96 -10.18
N ASP A 44 -0.72 12.29 -11.26
CA ASP A 44 -0.48 11.44 -12.42
C ASP A 44 0.53 10.31 -12.15
N GLU A 45 1.30 10.41 -11.05
CA GLU A 45 2.17 9.36 -10.54
C GLU A 45 1.42 8.35 -9.64
N PHE A 46 0.09 8.49 -9.48
CA PHE A 46 -0.72 7.66 -8.58
C PHE A 46 -1.38 6.52 -9.33
N GLU A 47 -1.26 5.31 -8.81
CA GLU A 47 -2.12 4.20 -9.22
C GLU A 47 -3.60 4.49 -8.87
N PRO A 48 -4.55 3.71 -9.42
CA PRO A 48 -5.93 3.78 -8.94
C PRO A 48 -6.00 3.66 -7.42
N THR A 49 -6.74 4.57 -6.78
CA THR A 49 -6.94 4.52 -5.33
C THR A 49 -7.69 3.24 -4.96
N MET A 50 -7.26 2.53 -3.95
CA MET A 50 -7.91 1.31 -3.49
C MET A 50 -8.53 1.50 -2.12
N VAL A 51 -9.68 0.86 -1.90
CA VAL A 51 -10.23 0.65 -0.57
C VAL A 51 -10.14 -0.83 -0.25
N LEU A 52 -9.47 -1.15 0.86
CA LEU A 52 -9.25 -2.49 1.37
C LEU A 52 -10.21 -2.73 2.53
N HIS A 53 -10.89 -3.86 2.51
CA HIS A 53 -11.83 -4.29 3.54
C HIS A 53 -11.41 -5.63 4.12
N TYR A 54 -11.38 -5.71 5.44
CA TYR A 54 -11.01 -6.91 6.18
C TYR A 54 -12.10 -7.24 7.20
N THR A 55 -12.58 -8.48 7.16
CA THR A 55 -13.40 -9.10 8.21
C THR A 55 -12.52 -10.00 9.09
N PRO A 56 -13.02 -10.46 10.27
CA PRO A 56 -12.28 -11.42 11.10
C PRO A 56 -11.80 -12.64 10.29
N GLY A 57 -10.52 -12.97 10.44
CA GLY A 57 -9.86 -14.04 9.67
C GLY A 57 -9.23 -13.60 8.34
N GLN A 58 -9.50 -12.38 7.87
CA GLN A 58 -8.90 -11.84 6.66
C GLN A 58 -7.63 -11.04 6.98
N GLN A 59 -6.63 -11.21 6.15
CA GLN A 59 -5.33 -10.54 6.29
C GLN A 59 -4.70 -10.26 4.94
N PHE A 60 -3.66 -9.44 4.97
CA PHE A 60 -2.68 -9.34 3.91
C PHE A 60 -1.33 -9.72 4.51
N ALA A 61 -0.82 -10.88 4.13
CA ALA A 61 0.43 -11.44 4.65
C ALA A 61 1.62 -10.47 4.43
N PRO A 62 2.75 -10.65 5.12
CA PRO A 62 3.92 -9.80 4.94
C PRO A 62 4.35 -9.71 3.47
N HIS A 63 4.43 -8.48 2.95
CA HIS A 63 4.78 -8.18 1.56
C HIS A 63 5.50 -6.84 1.47
N PHE A 64 6.10 -6.60 0.32
CA PHE A 64 6.59 -5.29 -0.08
C PHE A 64 5.64 -4.68 -1.11
N ASP A 65 5.50 -3.37 -1.08
CA ASP A 65 4.75 -2.64 -2.10
C ASP A 65 5.59 -2.27 -3.33
N PHE A 66 6.91 -2.16 -3.19
CA PHE A 66 7.76 -1.98 -4.36
C PHE A 66 7.69 -3.19 -5.29
N VAL A 67 7.78 -2.96 -6.59
CA VAL A 67 7.75 -4.01 -7.60
C VAL A 67 9.15 -4.61 -7.74
N GLU A 68 9.28 -5.91 -7.48
CA GLU A 68 10.52 -6.65 -7.74
C GLU A 68 10.63 -7.03 -9.23
N ALA A 69 11.74 -6.65 -9.88
CA ALA A 69 12.01 -7.00 -11.28
C ALA A 69 12.40 -8.50 -11.45
N ALA A 70 11.74 -9.39 -10.72
CA ALA A 70 12.07 -10.82 -10.71
C ALA A 70 11.65 -11.56 -11.99
N ALA A 71 10.77 -10.95 -12.80
CA ALA A 71 10.30 -11.50 -14.07
C ALA A 71 10.27 -10.40 -15.14
N PRO A 72 10.45 -10.76 -16.45
CA PRO A 72 10.50 -9.78 -17.52
C PRO A 72 9.32 -8.80 -17.54
N HIS A 73 8.09 -9.30 -17.38
CA HIS A 73 6.88 -8.45 -17.38
C HIS A 73 6.85 -7.44 -16.22
N LEU A 74 7.48 -7.74 -15.08
CA LEU A 74 7.60 -6.81 -13.95
C LEU A 74 8.68 -5.75 -14.22
N ALA A 75 9.76 -6.12 -14.90
CA ALA A 75 10.76 -5.16 -15.36
C ALA A 75 10.17 -4.21 -16.42
N ASP A 76 9.36 -4.72 -17.34
CA ASP A 76 8.64 -3.92 -18.34
C ASP A 76 7.63 -2.97 -17.67
N ASP A 77 6.87 -3.44 -16.66
CA ASP A 77 5.96 -2.61 -15.87
C ASP A 77 6.69 -1.47 -15.16
N ILE A 78 7.86 -1.74 -14.55
CA ILE A 78 8.68 -0.69 -13.93
C ILE A 78 9.18 0.30 -14.97
N ALA A 79 9.62 -0.18 -16.14
CA ALA A 79 10.12 0.68 -17.21
C ALA A 79 9.01 1.58 -17.78
N GLU A 80 7.80 1.05 -17.93
CA GLU A 80 6.65 1.77 -18.49
C GLU A 80 5.99 2.69 -17.45
N ASN A 81 5.72 2.18 -16.25
CA ASN A 81 4.91 2.85 -15.23
C ASN A 81 5.73 3.44 -14.07
N GLY A 82 7.01 3.10 -13.97
CA GLY A 82 7.87 3.48 -12.85
C GLY A 82 7.75 2.54 -11.65
N GLN A 83 8.68 2.71 -10.70
CA GLN A 83 8.66 1.97 -9.44
C GLN A 83 7.62 2.55 -8.48
N ARG A 84 6.98 1.71 -7.65
CA ARG A 84 6.19 2.14 -6.49
C ARG A 84 7.12 2.69 -5.43
N VAL A 85 7.23 4.00 -5.36
CA VAL A 85 8.18 4.70 -4.47
C VAL A 85 7.61 4.99 -3.10
N ALA A 86 6.29 5.13 -2.98
CA ALA A 86 5.64 5.42 -1.71
C ALA A 86 4.25 4.79 -1.62
N THR A 87 3.83 4.53 -0.40
CA THR A 87 2.49 4.05 -0.05
C THR A 87 1.90 4.93 1.03
N LEU A 88 0.63 5.30 0.88
CA LEU A 88 -0.13 5.97 1.92
C LEU A 88 -1.38 5.15 2.23
N LEU A 89 -1.57 4.86 3.52
CA LEU A 89 -2.75 4.19 4.06
C LEU A 89 -3.54 5.22 4.87
N ILE A 90 -4.88 5.27 4.68
CA ILE A 90 -5.78 6.08 5.51
C ILE A 90 -6.78 5.13 6.16
N TYR A 91 -6.87 5.16 7.49
CA TYR A 91 -7.86 4.38 8.24
C TYR A 91 -9.23 5.05 8.08
N LEU A 92 -10.20 4.32 7.53
CA LEU A 92 -11.55 4.83 7.28
C LEU A 92 -12.48 4.60 8.46
N ASN A 93 -12.10 3.70 9.37
CA ASN A 93 -12.78 3.44 10.64
C ASN A 93 -11.78 2.96 11.70
N ASP A 94 -12.22 2.90 12.96
CA ASP A 94 -11.41 2.43 14.10
C ASP A 94 -12.20 1.56 15.10
N ASP A 95 -13.45 1.20 14.76
CA ASP A 95 -14.36 0.40 15.56
C ASP A 95 -14.13 -1.12 15.40
N PHE A 96 -12.87 -1.53 15.29
CA PHE A 96 -12.45 -2.93 15.22
C PHE A 96 -11.37 -3.24 16.25
N GLU A 97 -11.15 -4.52 16.58
CA GLU A 97 -10.05 -5.00 17.44
C GLU A 97 -9.04 -5.79 16.60
N GLY A 98 -7.75 -5.77 16.97
CA GLY A 98 -6.69 -6.29 16.13
C GLY A 98 -6.52 -5.46 14.87
N GLY A 99 -6.17 -6.10 13.75
CA GLY A 99 -6.13 -5.46 12.44
C GLY A 99 -5.05 -4.40 12.27
N GLU A 100 -3.98 -4.42 13.05
CA GLU A 100 -2.87 -3.50 12.95
C GLU A 100 -2.18 -3.60 11.58
N THR A 101 -1.55 -2.53 11.14
CA THR A 101 -0.51 -2.58 10.11
C THR A 101 0.80 -2.90 10.82
N ASP A 102 1.41 -4.05 10.49
CA ASP A 102 2.62 -4.56 11.13
C ASP A 102 3.82 -4.35 10.22
N PHE A 103 4.91 -3.81 10.79
CA PHE A 103 6.21 -3.67 10.15
C PHE A 103 7.23 -4.52 10.92
N PRO A 104 7.35 -5.82 10.57
CA PRO A 104 8.15 -6.77 11.36
C PRO A 104 9.63 -6.36 11.44
N ALA A 105 10.22 -5.81 10.38
CA ALA A 105 11.60 -5.36 10.35
C ALA A 105 11.87 -4.19 11.32
N LEU A 106 10.85 -3.39 11.63
CA LEU A 106 10.92 -2.27 12.55
C LEU A 106 10.43 -2.64 13.96
N HIS A 107 9.95 -3.86 14.18
CA HIS A 107 9.28 -4.28 15.42
C HIS A 107 8.16 -3.31 15.83
N TRP A 108 7.40 -2.80 14.85
CA TRP A 108 6.41 -1.75 15.04
C TRP A 108 5.07 -2.13 14.43
N ARG A 109 4.01 -1.87 15.21
CA ARG A 109 2.62 -2.05 14.79
C ARG A 109 1.85 -0.77 14.96
N TYR A 110 0.98 -0.49 14.02
CA TYR A 110 0.15 0.68 14.05
C TYR A 110 -1.32 0.33 13.84
N LYS A 111 -2.17 0.78 14.77
CA LYS A 111 -3.60 0.82 14.63
C LYS A 111 -4.04 2.28 14.60
N GLY A 112 -4.42 2.76 13.44
CA GLY A 112 -4.88 4.14 13.24
C GLY A 112 -6.29 4.35 13.79
N ARG A 113 -6.60 5.60 14.13
CA ARG A 113 -7.97 6.09 14.32
C ARG A 113 -8.57 6.47 12.98
N THR A 114 -9.88 6.60 12.92
CA THR A 114 -10.57 7.14 11.72
C THR A 114 -9.95 8.46 11.28
N GLY A 115 -9.49 8.51 10.03
CA GLY A 115 -8.82 9.67 9.44
C GLY A 115 -7.31 9.72 9.64
N ASP A 116 -6.70 8.87 10.47
CA ASP A 116 -5.25 8.77 10.56
C ASP A 116 -4.67 8.27 9.25
N ALA A 117 -3.50 8.82 8.89
CA ALA A 117 -2.76 8.43 7.69
C ALA A 117 -1.35 7.94 8.05
N LEU A 118 -0.93 6.86 7.39
CA LEU A 118 0.39 6.29 7.46
C LEU A 118 1.05 6.37 6.08
N LEU A 119 2.09 7.21 5.96
CA LEU A 119 2.89 7.36 4.75
C LEU A 119 4.26 6.72 4.96
N PHE A 120 4.70 5.88 4.03
CA PHE A 120 6.04 5.32 4.04
C PHE A 120 6.61 5.23 2.62
N TRP A 121 7.94 5.38 2.54
CA TRP A 121 8.67 5.30 1.29
C TRP A 121 9.15 3.87 1.09
N ASN A 122 8.78 3.27 -0.05
CA ASN A 122 9.12 1.89 -0.40
C ASN A 122 10.56 1.72 -0.88
N VAL A 123 11.21 2.84 -1.19
CA VAL A 123 12.57 2.88 -1.72
C VAL A 123 13.40 3.95 -1.01
N GLY A 124 14.69 3.72 -0.91
CA GLY A 124 15.64 4.69 -0.38
C GLY A 124 15.97 5.82 -1.36
N ALA A 125 16.80 6.76 -0.92
CA ALA A 125 17.16 7.98 -1.68
C ALA A 125 17.77 7.71 -3.06
N THR A 126 18.41 6.56 -3.28
CA THR A 126 18.98 6.17 -4.58
C THR A 126 18.04 5.26 -5.40
N GLY A 127 16.80 5.08 -4.94
CA GLY A 127 15.77 4.31 -5.64
C GLY A 127 15.82 2.79 -5.41
N GLN A 128 16.73 2.30 -4.56
CA GLN A 128 16.75 0.88 -4.20
C GLN A 128 15.62 0.55 -3.21
N PRO A 129 15.03 -0.65 -3.30
CA PRO A 129 14.04 -1.13 -2.34
C PRO A 129 14.51 -1.02 -0.90
N ASP A 130 13.63 -0.58 0.00
CA ASP A 130 13.90 -0.51 1.44
C ASP A 130 13.30 -1.73 2.15
N PRO A 131 14.14 -2.68 2.63
CA PRO A 131 13.65 -3.87 3.32
C PRO A 131 12.95 -3.58 4.65
N ALA A 132 13.11 -2.39 5.23
CA ALA A 132 12.39 -1.98 6.43
C ALA A 132 10.90 -1.78 6.18
N THR A 133 10.48 -1.65 4.91
CA THR A 133 9.07 -1.47 4.52
C THR A 133 8.30 -2.78 4.33
N LEU A 134 8.90 -3.94 4.64
CA LEU A 134 8.14 -5.17 4.76
C LEU A 134 6.99 -4.96 5.74
N HIS A 135 5.75 -5.15 5.30
CA HIS A 135 4.59 -4.89 6.13
C HIS A 135 3.45 -5.88 5.89
N ALA A 136 2.53 -5.96 6.84
CA ALA A 136 1.36 -6.83 6.79
C ALA A 136 0.12 -6.07 7.27
N GLY A 137 -1.03 -6.40 6.68
CA GLY A 137 -2.33 -6.06 7.25
C GLY A 137 -2.81 -7.22 8.11
N LEU A 138 -2.69 -7.11 9.42
CA LEU A 138 -3.12 -8.16 10.33
C LEU A 138 -4.65 -8.30 10.32
N GLN A 139 -5.12 -9.49 10.66
CA GLN A 139 -6.56 -9.78 10.75
C GLN A 139 -7.21 -9.02 11.90
N PRO A 140 -8.39 -8.41 11.71
CA PRO A 140 -9.23 -8.00 12.82
C PRO A 140 -9.66 -9.23 13.63
N THR A 141 -9.71 -9.11 14.94
CA THR A 141 -10.26 -10.14 15.83
C THR A 141 -11.73 -9.90 16.11
N ARG A 142 -12.21 -8.65 15.95
CA ARG A 142 -13.60 -8.23 16.05
C ARG A 142 -13.85 -6.98 15.21
N GLY A 143 -15.04 -6.84 14.67
CA GLY A 143 -15.42 -5.73 13.78
C GLY A 143 -14.84 -5.91 12.38
N GLU A 144 -14.88 -4.85 11.61
CA GLU A 144 -14.39 -4.79 10.23
C GLU A 144 -13.41 -3.64 10.08
N LYS A 145 -12.32 -3.84 9.36
CA LYS A 145 -11.31 -2.80 9.08
C LYS A 145 -11.47 -2.31 7.66
N TRP A 146 -11.54 -1.00 7.49
CA TRP A 146 -11.58 -0.32 6.21
C TRP A 146 -10.38 0.63 6.08
N VAL A 147 -9.59 0.47 5.03
CA VAL A 147 -8.38 1.28 4.78
C VAL A 147 -8.37 1.71 3.32
N LEU A 148 -8.19 3.01 3.08
CA LEU A 148 -7.83 3.50 1.76
C LEU A 148 -6.31 3.33 1.57
N SER A 149 -5.91 2.75 0.45
CA SER A 149 -4.51 2.57 0.05
C SER A 149 -4.25 3.34 -1.24
N GLN A 150 -3.18 4.13 -1.24
CA GLN A 150 -2.70 4.85 -2.41
C GLN A 150 -1.24 4.52 -2.66
N TRP A 151 -0.98 3.80 -3.73
CA TRP A 151 0.35 3.59 -4.26
C TRP A 151 0.76 4.73 -5.19
N MET A 152 2.00 5.16 -5.05
CA MET A 152 2.57 6.25 -5.83
C MET A 152 3.81 5.74 -6.54
N ARG A 153 3.88 6.01 -7.84
CA ARG A 153 4.96 5.56 -8.73
C ARG A 153 5.86 6.71 -9.16
N ARG A 154 7.10 6.40 -9.51
CA ARG A 154 8.02 7.35 -10.13
C ARG A 154 8.94 6.65 -11.13
N LYS A 155 9.06 7.22 -12.33
CA LYS A 155 9.89 6.66 -13.41
C LYS A 155 11.39 6.88 -13.21
N SER A 156 11.80 7.94 -12.55
CA SER A 156 13.18 8.35 -12.22
C SER A 156 13.33 9.87 -12.43
N PRO A 157 14.18 10.57 -11.74
CA PRO A 157 15.07 10.14 -10.67
C PRO A 157 14.42 10.11 -9.30
N PRO A 158 15.23 9.77 -8.30
CA PRO A 158 14.75 9.48 -6.96
C PRO A 158 14.12 10.68 -6.26
N ILE A 159 13.48 10.37 -5.17
CA ILE A 159 12.91 11.23 -4.17
C ILE A 159 13.88 12.33 -3.77
N PRO A 160 13.48 13.61 -3.73
CA PRO A 160 14.29 14.66 -3.14
C PRO A 160 14.64 14.32 -1.69
N ALA A 161 15.90 14.49 -1.33
CA ALA A 161 16.39 14.30 0.04
C ALA A 161 15.81 15.36 1.00
#